data_5f87975c024e87f2f82d1522d24bc963
#
_entry.id   5f87975c024e87f2f82d1522d24bc963
#
_cell.length_a   1.000
_cell.length_b   1.000
_cell.length_c   1.000
_cell.angle_alpha   90.00
_cell.angle_beta   90.00
_cell.angle_gamma   90.00
#
_symmetry.space_group_name_H-M   'P 1'
#
loop_
_entity.id
_entity.type
_entity.pdbx_description
1 polymer ?
#
loop_
_entity_poly.entity_id
_entity_poly.type
_entity_poly.pdbx_seq_one_letter_code
_entity_poly.pdbx_strand_id
1 'polypeptide(L)'
;QETEEIEPGIKEEIQTEGEAVEAVQEQPEEPAQTTNGKVVVIDPGHSSVITGETEPVGPGASERKPADAIGTSGTITGIPEYELTLAVSQKLKDELESRGYTVAMTRESSDVPVSCVQRAEAANQLQADVFLRIHANGSESTQAEGAMTICTTPDNPYAPQLYAQSRELSDCVIQELCTATGCENDGVWETDTMSGNKYRLRL
;
A
#
# COMPACT_ATOMS: atom_id res chain seq x y z
N GLN A 1 -68.47 41.40 -24.21
CA GLN A 1 -68.90 40.82 -25.49
C GLN A 1 -67.91 39.73 -25.84
N GLU A 2 -68.17 38.44 -25.52
CA GLU A 2 -68.91 37.51 -26.38
C GLU A 2 -68.16 37.34 -27.71
N THR A 3 -67.74 36.17 -28.11
CA THR A 3 -68.42 34.85 -28.25
C THR A 3 -67.36 33.79 -28.49
N GLU A 4 -67.38 32.67 -27.83
CA GLU A 4 -67.77 31.29 -28.22
C GLU A 4 -67.67 30.94 -29.71
N GLU A 5 -66.94 29.83 -29.97
CA GLU A 5 -67.42 28.66 -30.77
C GLU A 5 -66.27 27.64 -30.93
N ILE A 6 -66.36 26.50 -30.28
CA ILE A 6 -66.79 25.16 -30.68
C ILE A 6 -65.81 24.40 -31.58
N GLU A 7 -65.36 23.29 -31.01
CA GLU A 7 -64.72 22.12 -31.65
C GLU A 7 -65.58 21.51 -32.79
N PRO A 8 -64.98 20.70 -33.70
CA PRO A 8 -64.76 19.30 -33.36
C PRO A 8 -63.68 18.58 -34.18
N GLY A 9 -63.29 17.41 -33.74
CA GLY A 9 -62.91 16.32 -34.64
C GLY A 9 -61.70 15.46 -34.24
N ILE A 10 -61.99 14.47 -33.46
CA ILE A 10 -61.18 13.29 -33.19
C ILE A 10 -60.82 12.54 -34.48
N LYS A 11 -59.56 12.22 -34.70
CA LYS A 11 -59.12 11.02 -35.43
C LYS A 11 -57.95 10.39 -34.71
N GLU A 12 -58.23 9.25 -34.13
CA GLU A 12 -57.24 8.29 -33.66
C GLU A 12 -56.42 7.78 -34.86
N GLU A 13 -55.10 7.99 -34.81
CA GLU A 13 -54.15 7.16 -35.54
C GLU A 13 -53.37 6.31 -34.54
N ILE A 14 -53.64 5.01 -34.55
CA ILE A 14 -52.92 3.99 -33.83
C ILE A 14 -51.53 3.87 -34.50
N GLN A 15 -50.48 4.39 -33.87
CA GLN A 15 -49.09 4.05 -34.21
C GLN A 15 -48.67 2.89 -33.33
N THR A 16 -48.42 1.77 -34.01
CA THR A 16 -47.77 0.59 -33.45
C THR A 16 -46.33 0.93 -33.12
N GLU A 17 -46.01 1.01 -31.82
CA GLU A 17 -44.62 1.08 -31.31
C GLU A 17 -43.97 -0.29 -31.55
N GLY A 18 -43.01 -0.32 -32.47
CA GLY A 18 -42.07 -1.43 -32.59
C GLY A 18 -41.02 -1.29 -31.50
N GLU A 19 -41.03 -2.21 -30.54
CA GLU A 19 -39.97 -2.37 -29.57
C GLU A 19 -38.62 -2.67 -30.27
N ALA A 20 -37.73 -1.69 -30.29
CA ALA A 20 -36.34 -1.91 -30.64
C ALA A 20 -35.67 -2.61 -29.44
N VAL A 21 -35.43 -3.90 -29.60
CA VAL A 21 -34.61 -4.67 -28.64
C VAL A 21 -33.16 -4.18 -28.79
N GLU A 22 -32.71 -3.32 -27.90
CA GLU A 22 -31.29 -2.96 -27.77
C GLU A 22 -30.50 -4.24 -27.48
N ALA A 23 -29.67 -4.63 -28.40
CA ALA A 23 -28.71 -5.71 -28.17
C ALA A 23 -27.72 -5.26 -27.10
N VAL A 24 -27.85 -5.87 -25.91
CA VAL A 24 -26.84 -5.78 -24.84
C VAL A 24 -25.57 -6.37 -25.41
N GLN A 25 -24.61 -5.52 -25.74
CA GLN A 25 -23.25 -5.96 -26.03
C GLN A 25 -22.65 -6.51 -24.74
N GLU A 26 -22.54 -7.82 -24.61
CA GLU A 26 -21.71 -8.47 -23.63
C GLU A 26 -20.27 -7.94 -23.83
N GLN A 27 -19.81 -7.11 -22.91
CA GLN A 27 -18.39 -6.81 -22.79
C GLN A 27 -17.66 -8.13 -22.48
N PRO A 28 -16.54 -8.42 -23.18
CA PRO A 28 -15.75 -9.59 -22.83
C PRO A 28 -15.36 -9.48 -21.36
N GLU A 29 -15.80 -10.43 -20.55
CA GLU A 29 -15.26 -10.59 -19.18
C GLU A 29 -13.75 -10.78 -19.32
N GLU A 30 -12.97 -9.85 -18.73
CA GLU A 30 -11.54 -10.09 -18.55
C GLU A 30 -11.37 -11.44 -17.84
N PRO A 31 -10.46 -12.30 -18.30
CA PRO A 31 -10.25 -13.60 -17.68
C PRO A 31 -9.91 -13.36 -16.20
N ALA A 32 -10.72 -13.92 -15.31
CA ALA A 32 -10.51 -13.84 -13.88
C ALA A 32 -9.07 -14.29 -13.58
N GLN A 33 -8.23 -13.35 -13.13
CA GLN A 33 -6.86 -13.68 -12.73
C GLN A 33 -6.95 -14.70 -11.60
N THR A 34 -6.37 -15.88 -11.81
CA THR A 34 -6.29 -16.90 -10.78
C THR A 34 -5.38 -16.38 -9.68
N THR A 35 -5.95 -16.02 -8.54
CA THR A 35 -5.17 -15.59 -7.38
C THR A 35 -4.47 -16.79 -6.75
N ASN A 36 -3.25 -16.61 -6.26
CA ASN A 36 -2.51 -17.64 -5.51
C ASN A 36 -2.96 -17.74 -4.03
N GLY A 37 -3.98 -16.95 -3.65
CA GLY A 37 -4.57 -16.93 -2.31
C GLY A 37 -3.72 -16.21 -1.26
N LYS A 38 -2.62 -15.55 -1.66
CA LYS A 38 -1.72 -14.83 -0.76
C LYS A 38 -1.99 -13.33 -0.76
N VAL A 39 -1.98 -12.73 0.42
CA VAL A 39 -2.19 -11.31 0.64
C VAL A 39 -0.88 -10.62 1.02
N VAL A 40 -0.50 -9.63 0.23
CA VAL A 40 0.67 -8.78 0.50
C VAL A 40 0.19 -7.36 0.82
N VAL A 41 0.63 -6.82 1.94
CA VAL A 41 0.43 -5.40 2.26
C VAL A 41 1.74 -4.66 2.08
N ILE A 42 1.75 -3.67 1.21
CA ILE A 42 2.89 -2.79 0.97
C ILE A 42 2.68 -1.49 1.74
N ASP A 43 3.69 -1.08 2.47
CA ASP A 43 3.68 0.14 3.27
C ASP A 43 4.71 1.15 2.73
N PRO A 44 4.29 2.09 1.86
CA PRO A 44 5.15 3.19 1.44
C PRO A 44 5.48 4.07 2.65
N GLY A 45 6.76 4.13 3.03
CA GLY A 45 7.20 4.93 4.18
C GLY A 45 6.83 6.41 4.07
N HIS A 46 6.57 7.04 5.21
CA HIS A 46 6.32 8.48 5.34
C HIS A 46 5.07 9.01 4.62
N SER A 47 4.91 10.34 4.63
CA SER A 47 3.88 11.10 3.96
C SER A 47 4.31 12.57 3.91
N SER A 48 3.78 13.37 2.96
CA SER A 48 4.02 14.81 2.89
C SER A 48 3.34 15.60 4.01
N VAL A 49 2.34 14.99 4.65
CA VAL A 49 1.57 15.55 5.76
C VAL A 49 1.78 14.70 7.00
N ILE A 50 2.04 15.35 8.13
CA ILE A 50 2.15 14.71 9.43
C ILE A 50 1.07 15.23 10.36
N THR A 51 0.58 14.37 11.26
CA THR A 51 -0.43 14.74 12.26
C THR A 51 0.15 15.57 13.39
N GLY A 52 1.44 15.42 13.70
CA GLY A 52 2.09 15.97 14.88
C GLY A 52 1.69 15.25 16.18
N GLU A 53 0.96 14.15 16.07
CA GLU A 53 0.53 13.34 17.20
C GLU A 53 1.65 12.39 17.67
N THR A 54 1.42 11.79 18.82
CA THR A 54 2.28 10.74 19.35
C THR A 54 1.49 9.46 19.55
N GLU A 55 2.18 8.33 19.48
CA GLU A 55 1.62 7.00 19.73
C GLU A 55 2.54 6.20 20.67
N PRO A 56 2.07 5.12 21.31
CA PRO A 56 2.93 4.23 22.08
C PRO A 56 4.01 3.62 21.20
N VAL A 57 5.20 3.36 21.77
CA VAL A 57 6.29 2.67 21.03
C VAL A 57 5.97 1.21 20.70
N GLY A 58 4.96 0.62 21.33
CA GLY A 58 4.47 -0.74 21.07
C GLY A 58 3.20 -1.01 21.89
N PRO A 59 2.52 -2.14 21.66
CA PRO A 59 1.29 -2.49 22.36
C PRO A 59 1.46 -2.48 23.89
N GLY A 60 0.65 -1.64 24.57
CA GLY A 60 0.69 -1.52 26.03
C GLY A 60 1.87 -0.72 26.61
N ALA A 61 2.74 -0.17 25.78
CA ALA A 61 3.86 0.65 26.24
C ALA A 61 3.40 2.02 26.76
N SER A 62 3.98 2.47 27.86
CA SER A 62 3.80 3.83 28.38
C SER A 62 4.67 4.87 27.65
N GLU A 63 5.80 4.44 27.12
CA GLU A 63 6.69 5.27 26.30
C GLU A 63 6.01 5.63 24.98
N ARG A 64 6.15 6.89 24.57
CA ARG A 64 5.53 7.41 23.34
C ARG A 64 6.59 7.95 22.38
N LYS A 65 6.26 7.90 21.08
CA LYS A 65 7.06 8.43 19.97
C LYS A 65 6.17 9.23 19.03
N PRO A 66 6.72 10.01 18.11
CA PRO A 66 5.92 10.57 16.99
C PRO A 66 5.19 9.47 16.24
N ALA A 67 3.91 9.72 15.92
CA ALA A 67 3.07 8.76 15.21
C ALA A 67 3.49 8.59 13.76
N ASP A 68 3.98 9.66 13.15
CA ASP A 68 4.38 9.77 11.77
C ASP A 68 5.58 10.72 11.59
N ALA A 69 6.17 10.73 10.39
CA ALA A 69 7.29 11.59 10.03
C ALA A 69 7.31 11.82 8.51
N ILE A 70 7.89 12.94 8.06
CA ILE A 70 8.03 13.28 6.63
C ILE A 70 9.09 12.41 5.94
N GLY A 71 10.10 11.95 6.70
CA GLY A 71 11.24 11.23 6.14
C GLY A 71 12.36 12.16 5.68
N THR A 72 13.24 11.65 4.83
CA THR A 72 14.38 12.36 4.27
C THR A 72 14.13 12.81 2.83
N SER A 73 15.14 13.38 2.18
CA SER A 73 15.13 13.74 0.76
C SER A 73 16.47 13.45 0.14
N GLY A 74 16.47 13.08 -1.14
CA GLY A 74 17.70 12.88 -1.88
C GLY A 74 18.57 14.16 -1.95
N THR A 75 19.81 14.09 -1.54
CA THR A 75 20.72 15.25 -1.46
C THR A 75 21.04 15.86 -2.83
N ILE A 76 20.99 15.07 -3.90
CA ILE A 76 21.27 15.51 -5.27
C ILE A 76 19.96 15.72 -6.04
N THR A 77 19.01 14.79 -5.90
CA THR A 77 17.77 14.81 -6.68
C THR A 77 16.72 15.72 -6.08
N GLY A 78 16.77 15.98 -4.78
CA GLY A 78 15.72 16.70 -4.03
C GLY A 78 14.42 15.91 -3.89
N ILE A 79 14.35 14.67 -4.39
CA ILE A 79 13.14 13.84 -4.32
C ILE A 79 12.89 13.47 -2.86
N PRO A 80 11.71 13.80 -2.29
CA PRO A 80 11.36 13.38 -0.95
C PRO A 80 11.20 11.86 -0.85
N GLU A 81 11.57 11.29 0.29
CA GLU A 81 11.45 9.86 0.55
C GLU A 81 10.01 9.36 0.35
N TYR A 82 9.01 10.09 0.82
CA TYR A 82 7.61 9.69 0.69
C TYR A 82 7.11 9.60 -0.77
N GLU A 83 7.70 10.35 -1.70
CA GLU A 83 7.40 10.24 -3.13
C GLU A 83 8.10 9.02 -3.74
N LEU A 84 9.37 8.83 -3.42
CA LEU A 84 10.14 7.68 -3.89
C LEU A 84 9.51 6.37 -3.44
N THR A 85 9.21 6.25 -2.14
CA THR A 85 8.62 5.02 -1.58
C THR A 85 7.26 4.73 -2.16
N LEU A 86 6.43 5.75 -2.43
CA LEU A 86 5.14 5.58 -3.09
C LEU A 86 5.31 5.05 -4.53
N ALA A 87 6.20 5.68 -5.30
CA ALA A 87 6.43 5.29 -6.69
C ALA A 87 6.98 3.85 -6.82
N VAL A 88 7.87 3.44 -5.91
CA VAL A 88 8.38 2.06 -5.86
C VAL A 88 7.27 1.09 -5.46
N SER A 89 6.48 1.45 -4.45
CA SER A 89 5.37 0.62 -3.96
C SER A 89 4.30 0.38 -5.01
N GLN A 90 3.94 1.39 -5.81
CA GLN A 90 2.97 1.24 -6.90
C GLN A 90 3.45 0.25 -7.96
N LYS A 91 4.72 0.36 -8.38
CA LYS A 91 5.32 -0.58 -9.34
C LYS A 91 5.37 -2.00 -8.78
N LEU A 92 5.71 -2.15 -7.50
CA LEU A 92 5.74 -3.44 -6.84
C LEU A 92 4.33 -4.05 -6.73
N LYS A 93 3.32 -3.24 -6.43
CA LYS A 93 1.92 -3.65 -6.43
C LYS A 93 1.53 -4.24 -7.79
N ASP A 94 1.73 -3.48 -8.87
CA ASP A 94 1.37 -3.92 -10.22
C ASP A 94 2.05 -5.24 -10.59
N GLU A 95 3.32 -5.40 -10.25
CA GLU A 95 4.09 -6.60 -10.52
C GLU A 95 3.59 -7.81 -9.70
N LEU A 96 3.29 -7.62 -8.42
CA LEU A 96 2.75 -8.69 -7.59
C LEU A 96 1.33 -9.10 -8.01
N GLU A 97 0.47 -8.14 -8.35
CA GLU A 97 -0.88 -8.42 -8.86
C GLU A 97 -0.82 -9.19 -10.18
N SER A 98 0.10 -8.84 -11.07
CA SER A 98 0.31 -9.59 -12.33
C SER A 98 0.71 -11.05 -12.10
N ARG A 99 1.29 -11.36 -10.94
CA ARG A 99 1.67 -12.71 -10.49
C ARG A 99 0.59 -13.42 -9.66
N GLY A 100 -0.59 -12.82 -9.55
CA GLY A 100 -1.74 -13.42 -8.87
C GLY A 100 -1.76 -13.19 -7.34
N TYR A 101 -0.96 -12.30 -6.78
CA TYR A 101 -1.09 -11.89 -5.39
C TYR A 101 -2.25 -10.91 -5.21
N THR A 102 -2.91 -10.98 -4.06
CA THR A 102 -3.80 -9.91 -3.62
C THR A 102 -2.96 -8.84 -2.91
N VAL A 103 -2.96 -7.61 -3.42
CA VAL A 103 -2.11 -6.55 -2.88
C VAL A 103 -2.93 -5.38 -2.36
N ALA A 104 -2.58 -4.90 -1.19
CA ALA A 104 -3.09 -3.64 -0.64
C ALA A 104 -1.92 -2.73 -0.25
N MET A 105 -2.17 -1.42 -0.25
CA MET A 105 -1.20 -0.43 0.19
C MET A 105 -1.75 0.34 1.40
N THR A 106 -0.88 0.73 2.33
CA THR A 106 -1.28 1.54 3.51
C THR A 106 -1.62 2.98 3.15
N ARG A 107 -1.12 3.48 2.02
CA ARG A 107 -1.50 4.73 1.38
C ARG A 107 -1.29 4.64 -0.12
N GLU A 108 -2.11 5.35 -0.88
CA GLU A 108 -2.05 5.43 -2.35
C GLU A 108 -1.75 6.85 -2.87
N SER A 109 -1.59 7.81 -1.95
CA SER A 109 -1.17 9.18 -2.26
C SER A 109 -0.13 9.66 -1.26
N SER A 110 0.54 10.79 -1.57
CA SER A 110 1.58 11.36 -0.72
C SER A 110 1.04 12.20 0.44
N ASP A 111 -0.19 12.67 0.37
CA ASP A 111 -0.81 13.64 1.27
C ASP A 111 -1.72 13.04 2.35
N VAL A 112 -1.71 11.72 2.50
CA VAL A 112 -2.45 11.01 3.55
C VAL A 112 -1.50 10.65 4.69
N PRO A 113 -1.68 11.26 5.88
CA PRO A 113 -0.92 10.89 7.06
C PRO A 113 -1.36 9.53 7.58
N VAL A 114 -0.41 8.64 7.80
CA VAL A 114 -0.66 7.29 8.33
C VAL A 114 0.32 7.00 9.45
N SER A 115 -0.18 6.78 10.66
CA SER A 115 0.66 6.46 11.82
C SER A 115 1.24 5.04 11.74
N CYS A 116 2.32 4.77 12.48
CA CYS A 116 2.89 3.42 12.49
C CYS A 116 1.92 2.37 13.04
N VAL A 117 1.04 2.75 13.97
CA VAL A 117 -0.04 1.87 14.47
C VAL A 117 -1.03 1.55 13.35
N GLN A 118 -1.52 2.56 12.64
CA GLN A 118 -2.47 2.37 11.54
C GLN A 118 -1.91 1.48 10.43
N ARG A 119 -0.62 1.63 10.09
CA ARG A 119 0.07 0.78 9.10
C ARG A 119 0.05 -0.69 9.51
N ALA A 120 0.39 -0.98 10.76
CA ALA A 120 0.37 -2.34 11.28
C ALA A 120 -1.06 -2.90 11.41
N GLU A 121 -2.01 -2.09 11.84
CA GLU A 121 -3.43 -2.48 11.92
C GLU A 121 -4.02 -2.79 10.54
N ALA A 122 -3.69 -2.04 9.51
CA ALA A 122 -4.12 -2.33 8.15
C ALA A 122 -3.67 -3.73 7.69
N ALA A 123 -2.40 -4.09 7.92
CA ALA A 123 -1.90 -5.43 7.61
C ALA A 123 -2.61 -6.53 8.43
N ASN A 124 -2.86 -6.28 9.73
CA ASN A 124 -3.56 -7.21 10.59
C ASN A 124 -5.03 -7.43 10.19
N GLN A 125 -5.74 -6.35 9.83
CA GLN A 125 -7.14 -6.41 9.40
C GLN A 125 -7.30 -7.19 8.10
N LEU A 126 -6.34 -7.05 7.18
CA LEU A 126 -6.31 -7.76 5.91
C LEU A 126 -5.77 -9.19 6.05
N GLN A 127 -5.34 -9.61 7.23
CA GLN A 127 -4.70 -10.90 7.47
C GLN A 127 -3.55 -11.17 6.47
N ALA A 128 -2.67 -10.17 6.31
CA ALA A 128 -1.59 -10.22 5.34
C ALA A 128 -0.65 -11.41 5.59
N ASP A 129 -0.32 -12.16 4.56
CA ASP A 129 0.75 -13.17 4.59
C ASP A 129 2.13 -12.50 4.64
N VAL A 130 2.25 -11.32 4.03
CA VAL A 130 3.48 -10.53 3.98
C VAL A 130 3.15 -9.05 4.19
N PHE A 131 3.94 -8.39 5.04
CA PHE A 131 3.92 -6.95 5.24
C PHE A 131 5.30 -6.37 4.89
N LEU A 132 5.36 -5.58 3.82
CA LEU A 132 6.60 -4.97 3.31
C LEU A 132 6.57 -3.48 3.52
N ARG A 133 7.52 -2.96 4.32
CA ARG A 133 7.72 -1.53 4.48
C ARG A 133 8.87 -1.07 3.59
N ILE A 134 8.62 -0.06 2.77
CA ILE A 134 9.59 0.50 1.83
C ILE A 134 10.04 1.87 2.33
N HIS A 135 11.34 2.02 2.50
CA HIS A 135 11.99 3.24 2.95
C HIS A 135 13.25 3.53 2.11
N ALA A 136 13.69 4.77 2.14
CA ALA A 136 15.02 5.16 1.72
C ALA A 136 15.79 5.65 2.95
N ASN A 137 16.96 5.09 3.20
CA ASN A 137 17.76 5.48 4.36
C ASN A 137 18.47 6.81 4.10
N GLY A 138 18.61 7.65 5.13
CA GLY A 138 19.36 8.87 5.10
C GLY A 138 20.72 8.70 5.78
N SER A 139 21.78 9.28 5.22
CA SER A 139 23.10 9.31 5.81
C SER A 139 23.80 10.64 5.54
N GLU A 140 24.59 11.11 6.50
CA GLU A 140 25.48 12.24 6.31
C GLU A 140 26.82 11.83 5.65
N SER A 141 27.07 10.52 5.59
CA SER A 141 28.26 9.98 4.93
C SER A 141 28.07 9.93 3.41
N THR A 142 28.98 10.53 2.68
CA THR A 142 29.03 10.44 1.20
C THR A 142 29.48 9.06 0.70
N GLN A 143 29.86 8.16 1.60
CA GLN A 143 30.25 6.78 1.30
C GLN A 143 29.10 5.79 1.57
N ALA A 144 27.98 6.26 2.10
CA ALA A 144 26.82 5.40 2.33
C ALA A 144 26.11 5.14 1.01
N GLU A 145 26.14 3.90 0.57
CA GLU A 145 25.45 3.40 -0.62
C GLU A 145 25.01 1.97 -0.37
N GLY A 146 24.16 1.42 -1.23
CA GLY A 146 23.71 0.04 -1.12
C GLY A 146 22.26 -0.11 -0.66
N ALA A 147 21.88 -1.33 -0.40
CA ALA A 147 20.57 -1.69 0.11
C ALA A 147 20.69 -2.63 1.31
N MET A 148 19.74 -2.52 2.23
CA MET A 148 19.59 -3.42 3.36
C MET A 148 18.14 -3.82 3.55
N THR A 149 17.94 -4.92 4.22
CA THR A 149 16.65 -5.28 4.79
C THR A 149 16.70 -5.23 6.31
N ILE A 150 15.53 -5.03 6.92
CA ILE A 150 15.42 -4.94 8.38
C ILE A 150 14.33 -5.91 8.83
N CYS A 151 14.64 -6.76 9.79
CA CYS A 151 13.66 -7.62 10.45
C CYS A 151 13.76 -7.53 11.98
N THR A 152 12.80 -8.14 12.66
CA THR A 152 12.78 -8.25 14.12
C THR A 152 13.89 -9.14 14.63
N THR A 153 14.21 -9.08 15.92
CA THR A 153 15.07 -10.08 16.58
C THR A 153 14.27 -11.30 17.01
N PRO A 154 14.92 -12.44 17.28
CA PRO A 154 14.25 -13.63 17.83
C PRO A 154 13.64 -13.38 19.22
N ASP A 155 14.15 -12.38 19.96
CA ASP A 155 13.69 -12.01 21.29
C ASP A 155 12.68 -10.85 21.28
N ASN A 156 12.09 -10.52 20.11
CA ASN A 156 11.10 -9.46 20.00
C ASN A 156 9.95 -9.68 20.99
N PRO A 157 9.65 -8.73 21.89
CA PRO A 157 8.65 -8.94 22.95
C PRO A 157 7.21 -8.98 22.45
N TYR A 158 6.96 -8.59 21.19
CA TYR A 158 5.61 -8.48 20.62
C TYR A 158 5.28 -9.58 19.61
N ALA A 159 6.25 -10.03 18.82
CA ALA A 159 6.03 -10.98 17.73
C ALA A 159 7.23 -11.91 17.49
N PRO A 160 7.77 -12.60 18.50
CA PRO A 160 8.95 -13.47 18.33
C PRO A 160 8.70 -14.62 17.36
N GLN A 161 7.45 -15.05 17.22
CA GLN A 161 7.07 -16.14 16.30
C GLN A 161 7.24 -15.79 14.81
N LEU A 162 7.34 -14.50 14.47
CA LEU A 162 7.52 -14.06 13.09
C LEU A 162 8.98 -13.98 12.66
N TYR A 163 9.92 -14.10 13.61
CA TYR A 163 11.35 -13.89 13.34
C TYR A 163 11.86 -14.77 12.18
N ALA A 164 11.66 -16.08 12.28
CA ALA A 164 12.25 -17.01 11.31
C ALA A 164 11.78 -16.71 9.88
N GLN A 165 10.49 -16.48 9.68
CA GLN A 165 9.91 -16.15 8.36
C GLN A 165 10.34 -14.75 7.89
N SER A 166 10.36 -13.76 8.78
CA SER A 166 10.80 -12.42 8.46
C SER A 166 12.28 -12.37 8.08
N ARG A 167 13.12 -13.18 8.74
CA ARG A 167 14.53 -13.30 8.44
C ARG A 167 14.75 -13.95 7.08
N GLU A 168 14.08 -15.05 6.78
CA GLU A 168 14.15 -15.73 5.48
C GLU A 168 13.70 -14.81 4.34
N LEU A 169 12.57 -14.12 4.51
CA LEU A 169 12.11 -13.12 3.54
C LEU A 169 13.13 -12.01 3.33
N SER A 170 13.72 -11.49 4.41
CA SER A 170 14.72 -10.43 4.37
C SER A 170 15.97 -10.85 3.61
N ASP A 171 16.47 -12.07 3.85
CA ASP A 171 17.62 -12.62 3.13
C ASP A 171 17.33 -12.77 1.62
N CYS A 172 16.15 -13.29 1.26
CA CYS A 172 15.72 -13.42 -0.14
C CYS A 172 15.59 -12.05 -0.82
N VAL A 173 14.91 -11.10 -0.20
CA VAL A 173 14.67 -9.77 -0.78
C VAL A 173 15.99 -9.04 -1.02
N ILE A 174 16.90 -9.01 -0.04
CA ILE A 174 18.16 -8.26 -0.22
C ILE A 174 19.05 -8.88 -1.28
N GLN A 175 19.12 -10.21 -1.35
CA GLN A 175 19.92 -10.89 -2.34
C GLN A 175 19.38 -10.62 -3.76
N GLU A 176 18.08 -10.78 -3.98
CA GLU A 176 17.48 -10.58 -5.30
C GLU A 176 17.52 -9.10 -5.72
N LEU A 177 17.27 -8.17 -4.79
CA LEU A 177 17.36 -6.74 -5.06
C LEU A 177 18.75 -6.34 -5.53
N CYS A 178 19.78 -6.75 -4.81
CA CYS A 178 21.16 -6.42 -5.18
C CYS A 178 21.62 -7.13 -6.48
N THR A 179 21.15 -8.35 -6.71
CA THR A 179 21.40 -9.06 -7.96
C THR A 179 20.76 -8.33 -9.15
N ALA A 180 19.53 -7.87 -9.01
CA ALA A 180 18.79 -7.20 -10.07
C ALA A 180 19.27 -5.77 -10.35
N THR A 181 19.72 -5.05 -9.32
CA THR A 181 20.09 -3.62 -9.43
C THR A 181 21.59 -3.38 -9.53
N GLY A 182 22.41 -4.34 -9.10
CA GLY A 182 23.85 -4.18 -8.98
C GLY A 182 24.31 -3.31 -7.81
N CYS A 183 23.38 -2.97 -6.88
CA CYS A 183 23.74 -2.20 -5.68
C CYS A 183 24.54 -3.05 -4.68
N GLU A 184 25.27 -2.40 -3.78
CA GLU A 184 25.95 -3.04 -2.68
C GLU A 184 24.94 -3.67 -1.71
N ASN A 185 25.30 -4.84 -1.17
CA ASN A 185 24.46 -5.59 -0.22
C ASN A 185 24.95 -5.33 1.21
N ASP A 186 24.25 -4.46 1.93
CA ASP A 186 24.52 -4.14 3.34
C ASP A 186 23.95 -5.18 4.33
N GLY A 187 23.32 -6.24 3.79
CA GLY A 187 22.82 -7.36 4.56
C GLY A 187 21.50 -7.15 5.23
N VAL A 188 21.22 -7.99 6.21
CA VAL A 188 19.99 -7.96 7.04
C VAL A 188 20.32 -7.40 8.41
N TRP A 189 19.67 -6.30 8.77
CA TRP A 189 19.79 -5.72 10.11
C TRP A 189 18.66 -6.23 11.01
N GLU A 190 19.03 -6.98 12.04
CA GLU A 190 18.09 -7.46 13.06
C GLU A 190 17.98 -6.42 14.19
N THR A 191 16.78 -5.89 14.39
CA THR A 191 16.56 -4.89 15.43
C THR A 191 15.10 -4.80 15.88
N ASP A 192 14.86 -4.50 17.15
CA ASP A 192 13.55 -4.20 17.71
C ASP A 192 13.36 -2.70 18.02
N THR A 193 14.34 -1.86 17.67
CA THR A 193 14.25 -0.42 17.93
C THR A 193 13.44 0.34 16.88
N MET A 194 13.30 -0.22 15.68
CA MET A 194 12.50 0.39 14.62
C MET A 194 11.01 0.32 14.94
N SER A 195 10.29 1.39 14.65
CA SER A 195 8.86 1.53 14.97
C SER A 195 7.98 0.42 14.40
N GLY A 196 8.29 -0.02 13.18
CA GLY A 196 7.55 -1.10 12.52
C GLY A 196 7.65 -2.45 13.19
N ASN A 197 8.75 -2.72 13.87
CA ASN A 197 9.04 -4.01 14.52
C ASN A 197 8.40 -4.16 15.90
N LYS A 198 7.77 -3.11 16.43
CA LYS A 198 7.14 -3.12 17.75
C LYS A 198 5.64 -3.38 17.71
N TYR A 199 5.02 -3.36 16.54
CA TYR A 199 3.61 -3.66 16.41
C TYR A 199 3.41 -5.10 15.94
N ARG A 200 2.59 -5.83 16.72
CA ARG A 200 2.30 -7.24 16.46
C ARG A 200 1.53 -7.36 15.14
N LEU A 201 2.18 -7.88 14.12
CA LEU A 201 1.51 -8.45 12.97
C LEU A 201 0.95 -9.81 13.39
N ARG A 202 -0.33 -10.03 13.17
CA ARG A 202 -0.98 -11.33 13.33
C ARG A 202 -0.97 -12.00 11.96
N LEU A 203 0.17 -12.49 11.55
CA LEU A 203 0.29 -13.30 10.35
C LEU A 203 -0.02 -14.76 10.67
#